data_aa3177aa218b94c0b438e21acb1c7d19
#
_entry.id   aa3177aa218b94c0b438e21acb1c7d19
#
_cell.length_a   1.000
_cell.length_b   1.000
_cell.length_c   1.000
_cell.angle_alpha   90.00
_cell.angle_beta   90.00
_cell.angle_gamma   90.00
#
_symmetry.space_group_name_H-M   'P 1'
#
loop_
_entity.id
_entity.type
_entity.pdbx_description
1 polymer ?
#
loop_
_entity_poly.entity_id
_entity_poly.type
_entity_poly.pdbx_seq_one_letter_code
_entity_poly.pdbx_strand_id
1 'polypeptide(L)'
;GTIRKDCDDNPENVGEYFLTGSTSKKVDTPHTGSGRITEVQMFPMTLWETGESNGSISLSRILEDETYDFDGVMSQLSLEDLFFAACRGGWPRCMALKNDKAKLEIAKDYYRQIYQKDITAIDKVKRNSEWARALLWSYARNMATTAKKTNIFADVKATQTVTDPTLDTYVEKLEELFVIKDIDAWTPQIRSKTAIRSGKKHIFVDPSIGIAALGLNPEYFINDLDLFGHVF
;
A
#
# COMPACT_ATOMS: atom_id res chain seq x y z
N GLY A 1 -8.35 -24.64 -17.02
CA GLY A 1 -9.20 -24.21 -18.10
C GLY A 1 -8.42 -24.00 -19.40
N THR A 2 -9.03 -23.34 -20.35
CA THR A 2 -8.53 -23.14 -21.72
C THR A 2 -7.15 -22.49 -21.79
N ILE A 3 -6.94 -21.38 -21.06
CA ILE A 3 -5.64 -20.68 -21.02
C ILE A 3 -4.50 -21.61 -20.57
N ARG A 4 -4.74 -22.41 -19.53
CA ARG A 4 -3.73 -23.35 -19.05
C ARG A 4 -3.35 -24.38 -20.10
N LYS A 5 -4.36 -24.92 -20.81
CA LYS A 5 -4.12 -25.88 -21.87
C LYS A 5 -3.29 -25.26 -22.99
N ASP A 6 -3.57 -24.04 -23.35
CA ASP A 6 -2.84 -23.32 -24.38
C ASP A 6 -1.37 -23.08 -23.99
N CYS A 7 -1.12 -22.67 -22.74
CA CYS A 7 0.24 -22.57 -22.21
C CYS A 7 1.00 -23.91 -22.16
N ASP A 8 0.28 -25.02 -21.97
CA ASP A 8 0.88 -26.36 -21.99
C ASP A 8 1.17 -26.85 -23.43
N ASP A 9 0.32 -26.48 -24.38
CA ASP A 9 0.46 -26.83 -25.79
C ASP A 9 1.52 -25.96 -26.50
N ASN A 10 1.77 -24.72 -26.00
CA ASN A 10 2.72 -23.73 -26.58
C ASN A 10 3.68 -23.18 -25.50
N PRO A 11 4.59 -24.00 -24.97
CA PRO A 11 5.43 -23.62 -23.83
C PRO A 11 6.48 -22.53 -24.12
N GLU A 12 6.79 -22.26 -25.37
CA GLU A 12 7.70 -21.19 -25.82
C GLU A 12 7.02 -19.80 -25.81
N ASN A 13 5.69 -19.76 -25.78
CA ASN A 13 4.96 -18.50 -25.77
C ASN A 13 4.82 -17.97 -24.34
N VAL A 14 5.50 -16.87 -24.03
CA VAL A 14 5.51 -16.25 -22.70
C VAL A 14 4.85 -14.87 -22.75
N GLY A 15 4.00 -14.58 -21.77
CA GLY A 15 3.38 -13.26 -21.65
C GLY A 15 2.20 -12.98 -22.58
N GLU A 16 1.58 -14.03 -23.14
CA GLU A 16 0.41 -13.88 -24.03
C GLU A 16 -0.87 -13.49 -23.27
N TYR A 17 -0.98 -13.88 -22.01
CA TYR A 17 -2.19 -13.67 -21.22
C TYR A 17 -1.94 -12.78 -20.01
N PHE A 18 -2.79 -11.75 -19.86
CA PHE A 18 -2.83 -10.90 -18.68
C PHE A 18 -4.16 -11.11 -17.97
N LEU A 19 -4.12 -11.70 -16.78
CA LEU A 19 -5.27 -11.91 -15.93
C LEU A 19 -5.26 -10.87 -14.82
N THR A 20 -6.32 -10.08 -14.71
CA THR A 20 -6.41 -9.03 -13.71
C THR A 20 -7.47 -9.33 -12.66
N GLY A 21 -7.20 -8.96 -11.42
CA GLY A 21 -8.14 -9.07 -10.31
C GLY A 21 -7.90 -7.96 -9.29
N SER A 22 -8.94 -7.58 -8.57
CA SER A 22 -8.90 -6.51 -7.57
C SER A 22 -8.59 -6.99 -6.14
N THR A 23 -8.38 -8.29 -5.95
CA THR A 23 -8.09 -8.87 -4.64
C THR A 23 -7.13 -10.05 -4.80
N SER A 24 -6.37 -10.34 -3.75
CA SER A 24 -5.51 -11.54 -3.67
C SER A 24 -6.29 -12.82 -3.36
N LYS A 25 -7.62 -12.80 -3.46
CA LYS A 25 -8.44 -13.96 -3.13
C LYS A 25 -8.00 -15.20 -3.91
N LYS A 26 -7.44 -16.15 -3.19
CA LYS A 26 -7.12 -17.47 -3.76
C LYS A 26 -8.42 -18.11 -4.24
N VAL A 27 -8.57 -18.21 -5.55
CA VAL A 27 -9.63 -19.03 -6.14
C VAL A 27 -9.23 -20.48 -5.91
N ASP A 28 -10.07 -21.25 -5.22
CA ASP A 28 -9.89 -22.71 -5.10
C ASP A 28 -9.93 -23.32 -6.51
N THR A 29 -8.75 -23.42 -7.09
CA THR A 29 -8.58 -24.15 -8.34
C THR A 29 -7.98 -25.52 -8.03
N PRO A 30 -8.46 -26.58 -8.65
CA PRO A 30 -7.94 -27.94 -8.42
C PRO A 30 -6.48 -28.11 -8.82
N HIS A 31 -5.87 -27.07 -9.39
CA HIS A 31 -4.49 -27.07 -9.87
C HIS A 31 -3.81 -25.72 -9.60
N THR A 32 -2.60 -25.78 -9.09
CA THR A 32 -1.73 -24.60 -8.97
C THR A 32 -1.28 -24.14 -10.36
N GLY A 33 -1.16 -22.83 -10.56
CA GLY A 33 -0.59 -22.25 -11.79
C GLY A 33 0.94 -22.27 -11.82
N SER A 34 1.58 -23.06 -10.94
CA SER A 34 3.03 -23.08 -10.77
C SER A 34 3.76 -23.35 -12.11
N GLY A 35 4.72 -22.49 -12.43
CA GLY A 35 5.50 -22.55 -13.67
C GLY A 35 4.82 -22.00 -14.93
N ARG A 36 3.55 -21.53 -14.81
CA ARG A 36 2.78 -20.98 -15.93
C ARG A 36 2.22 -19.57 -15.67
N ILE A 37 2.03 -19.21 -14.40
CA ILE A 37 1.44 -17.94 -14.00
C ILE A 37 2.43 -17.27 -13.04
N THR A 38 2.81 -16.05 -13.37
CA THR A 38 3.55 -15.15 -12.47
C THR A 38 2.57 -14.12 -11.94
N GLU A 39 2.49 -14.00 -10.62
CA GLU A 39 1.66 -13.00 -9.97
C GLU A 39 2.47 -11.71 -9.83
N VAL A 40 1.88 -10.61 -10.30
CA VAL A 40 2.46 -9.27 -10.21
C VAL A 40 1.44 -8.37 -9.50
N GLN A 41 1.80 -7.86 -8.34
CA GLN A 41 1.00 -6.87 -7.63
C GLN A 41 1.18 -5.50 -8.29
N MET A 42 0.06 -4.89 -8.69
CA MET A 42 0.04 -3.48 -9.11
C MET A 42 -0.13 -2.59 -7.88
N PHE A 43 0.66 -1.51 -7.85
CA PHE A 43 0.55 -0.46 -6.84
C PHE A 43 -0.10 0.79 -7.45
N PRO A 44 -0.56 1.74 -6.62
CA PRO A 44 -0.91 3.07 -7.09
C PRO A 44 0.26 3.73 -7.84
N MET A 45 -0.03 4.73 -8.66
CA MET A 45 0.97 5.41 -9.50
C MET A 45 2.02 6.12 -8.63
N THR A 46 3.27 5.97 -9.02
CA THR A 46 4.40 6.69 -8.44
C THR A 46 4.44 8.15 -8.91
N LEU A 47 5.23 8.99 -8.28
CA LEU A 47 5.47 10.37 -8.74
C LEU A 47 6.07 10.44 -10.16
N TRP A 48 6.77 9.38 -10.58
CA TRP A 48 7.27 9.25 -11.95
C TRP A 48 6.12 9.01 -12.94
N GLU A 49 5.22 8.09 -12.64
CA GLU A 49 4.08 7.74 -13.49
C GLU A 49 3.03 8.88 -13.57
N THR A 50 2.95 9.70 -12.51
CA THR A 50 2.09 10.90 -12.51
C THR A 50 2.75 12.10 -13.17
N GLY A 51 4.01 12.00 -13.58
CA GLY A 51 4.75 13.06 -14.25
C GLY A 51 5.29 14.16 -13.33
N GLU A 52 5.23 13.95 -12.03
CA GLU A 52 5.73 14.90 -11.01
C GLU A 52 7.21 14.70 -10.71
N SER A 53 7.73 13.48 -10.82
CA SER A 53 9.16 13.20 -10.77
C SER A 53 9.74 13.18 -12.18
N ASN A 54 10.88 13.84 -12.37
CA ASN A 54 11.61 13.84 -13.63
C ASN A 54 12.57 12.64 -13.79
N GLY A 55 12.69 11.77 -12.76
CA GLY A 55 13.58 10.64 -12.78
C GLY A 55 15.07 10.97 -12.82
N SER A 56 15.47 12.17 -12.40
CA SER A 56 16.87 12.60 -12.42
C SER A 56 17.78 11.71 -11.59
N ILE A 57 17.24 11.06 -10.55
CA ILE A 57 17.94 10.07 -9.73
C ILE A 57 17.34 8.70 -9.99
N SER A 58 18.19 7.75 -10.33
CA SER A 58 17.81 6.36 -10.59
C SER A 58 18.49 5.42 -9.60
N LEU A 59 17.70 4.65 -8.86
CA LEU A 59 18.21 3.65 -7.92
C LEU A 59 19.03 2.56 -8.65
N SER A 60 18.58 2.13 -9.82
CA SER A 60 19.34 1.16 -10.65
C SER A 60 20.72 1.70 -10.98
N ARG A 61 20.82 2.96 -11.42
CA ARG A 61 22.12 3.57 -11.73
C ARG A 61 23.01 3.71 -10.50
N ILE A 62 22.45 4.04 -9.34
CA ILE A 62 23.21 4.08 -8.07
C ILE A 62 23.81 2.73 -7.74
N LEU A 63 23.09 1.63 -8.04
CA LEU A 63 23.55 0.27 -7.75
C LEU A 63 24.50 -0.31 -8.80
N GLU A 64 24.43 0.15 -10.04
CA GLU A 64 25.17 -0.39 -11.18
C GLU A 64 26.41 0.43 -11.52
N ASP A 65 26.46 1.71 -11.19
CA ASP A 65 27.50 2.67 -11.58
C ASP A 65 28.04 3.40 -10.33
N GLU A 66 29.17 2.94 -9.82
CA GLU A 66 29.85 3.55 -8.65
C GLU A 66 30.29 4.99 -8.90
N THR A 67 30.33 5.44 -10.17
CA THR A 67 30.72 6.79 -10.56
C THR A 67 29.53 7.73 -10.76
N TYR A 68 28.30 7.19 -10.61
CA TYR A 68 27.09 7.97 -10.81
C TYR A 68 26.96 9.05 -9.72
N ASP A 69 27.19 10.28 -10.14
CA ASP A 69 27.08 11.44 -9.27
C ASP A 69 25.66 12.06 -9.41
N PHE A 70 25.02 12.29 -8.28
CA PHE A 70 23.72 12.93 -8.16
C PHE A 70 23.73 14.13 -7.21
N ASP A 71 24.94 14.60 -6.79
CA ASP A 71 25.07 15.78 -5.96
C ASP A 71 24.54 17.01 -6.68
N GLY A 72 23.79 17.82 -5.96
CA GLY A 72 23.17 19.03 -6.51
C GLY A 72 21.95 18.82 -7.38
N VAL A 73 21.48 17.59 -7.55
CA VAL A 73 20.20 17.33 -8.22
C VAL A 73 19.05 17.83 -7.34
N MET A 74 18.23 18.72 -7.88
CA MET A 74 17.09 19.33 -7.18
C MET A 74 15.77 18.82 -7.72
N SER A 75 14.81 18.60 -6.83
CA SER A 75 13.42 18.36 -7.21
C SER A 75 12.79 19.66 -7.74
N GLN A 76 11.89 19.52 -8.73
CA GLN A 76 11.05 20.63 -9.18
C GLN A 76 9.77 20.78 -8.33
N LEU A 77 9.47 19.77 -7.49
CA LEU A 77 8.32 19.82 -6.58
C LEU A 77 8.63 20.70 -5.38
N SER A 78 7.70 21.59 -5.04
CA SER A 78 7.69 22.26 -3.76
C SER A 78 7.26 21.29 -2.65
N LEU A 79 7.45 21.64 -1.38
CA LEU A 79 6.94 20.85 -0.26
C LEU A 79 5.41 20.81 -0.27
N GLU A 80 4.75 21.90 -0.63
CA GLU A 80 3.30 21.99 -0.75
C GLU A 80 2.77 21.04 -1.83
N ASP A 81 3.44 20.95 -2.99
CA ASP A 81 3.10 20.00 -4.05
C ASP A 81 3.24 18.56 -3.53
N LEU A 82 4.29 18.29 -2.76
CA LEU A 82 4.55 16.97 -2.19
C LEU A 82 3.49 16.59 -1.13
N PHE A 83 3.10 17.55 -0.26
CA PHE A 83 1.99 17.35 0.68
C PHE A 83 0.68 17.06 -0.04
N PHE A 84 0.41 17.81 -1.11
CA PHE A 84 -0.76 17.58 -1.93
C PHE A 84 -0.73 16.20 -2.60
N ALA A 85 0.40 15.82 -3.20
CA ALA A 85 0.57 14.52 -3.84
C ALA A 85 0.35 13.36 -2.86
N ALA A 86 0.90 13.44 -1.63
CA ALA A 86 0.70 12.46 -0.59
C ALA A 86 -0.76 12.32 -0.15
N CYS A 87 -1.48 13.45 -0.02
CA CYS A 87 -2.91 13.44 0.34
C CYS A 87 -3.81 12.95 -0.79
N ARG A 88 -3.48 13.29 -2.05
CA ARG A 88 -4.22 12.88 -3.24
C ARG A 88 -4.04 11.39 -3.52
N GLY A 89 -2.82 10.87 -3.28
CA GLY A 89 -2.40 9.53 -3.65
C GLY A 89 -2.13 9.32 -5.15
N GLY A 90 -1.64 8.13 -5.46
CA GLY A 90 -1.31 7.69 -6.83
C GLY A 90 -2.49 7.08 -7.58
N TRP A 91 -3.71 7.52 -7.37
CA TRP A 91 -4.91 6.96 -7.99
C TRP A 91 -5.07 7.47 -9.43
N PRO A 92 -5.13 6.59 -10.46
CA PRO A 92 -5.24 7.00 -11.86
C PRO A 92 -6.41 7.96 -12.13
N ARG A 93 -7.52 7.80 -11.39
CA ARG A 93 -8.68 8.70 -11.52
C ARG A 93 -8.34 10.15 -11.15
N CYS A 94 -7.41 10.37 -10.21
CA CYS A 94 -6.99 11.72 -9.83
C CYS A 94 -6.35 12.47 -11.00
N MET A 95 -5.64 11.76 -11.89
CA MET A 95 -4.96 12.36 -13.02
C MET A 95 -5.93 12.92 -14.07
N ALA A 96 -7.12 12.36 -14.17
CA ALA A 96 -8.16 12.83 -15.08
C ALA A 96 -8.93 14.07 -14.58
N LEU A 97 -8.78 14.43 -13.30
CA LEU A 97 -9.52 15.54 -12.70
C LEU A 97 -8.72 16.85 -12.77
N LYS A 98 -9.44 17.96 -12.97
CA LYS A 98 -8.86 19.32 -12.96
C LYS A 98 -9.01 20.01 -11.60
N ASN A 99 -9.97 19.59 -10.79
CA ASN A 99 -10.29 20.23 -9.50
C ASN A 99 -9.53 19.54 -8.37
N ASP A 100 -8.68 20.26 -7.67
CA ASP A 100 -7.83 19.73 -6.62
C ASP A 100 -8.62 19.23 -5.39
N LYS A 101 -9.71 19.90 -5.02
CA LYS A 101 -10.60 19.40 -3.97
C LYS A 101 -11.21 18.04 -4.34
N ALA A 102 -11.59 17.87 -5.61
CA ALA A 102 -12.13 16.59 -6.08
C ALA A 102 -11.05 15.50 -6.09
N LYS A 103 -9.79 15.82 -6.39
CA LYS A 103 -8.68 14.87 -6.30
C LYS A 103 -8.48 14.38 -4.86
N LEU A 104 -8.50 15.28 -3.87
CA LEU A 104 -8.35 14.93 -2.45
C LEU A 104 -9.52 14.08 -1.94
N GLU A 105 -10.74 14.31 -2.43
CA GLU A 105 -11.90 13.51 -2.02
C GLU A 105 -11.83 12.05 -2.49
N ILE A 106 -11.12 11.73 -3.56
CA ILE A 106 -10.95 10.35 -4.04
C ILE A 106 -10.30 9.46 -2.97
N ALA A 107 -9.22 9.90 -2.35
CA ALA A 107 -8.55 9.13 -1.30
C ALA A 107 -9.46 8.92 -0.08
N LYS A 108 -10.23 9.96 0.31
CA LYS A 108 -11.20 9.88 1.40
C LYS A 108 -12.36 8.94 1.07
N ASP A 109 -12.79 8.91 -0.19
CA ASP A 109 -13.82 7.98 -0.66
C ASP A 109 -13.31 6.54 -0.64
N TYR A 110 -12.08 6.27 -1.11
CA TYR A 110 -11.46 4.95 -0.99
C TYR A 110 -11.38 4.51 0.47
N TYR A 111 -10.85 5.35 1.35
CA TYR A 111 -10.80 5.06 2.77
C TYR A 111 -12.17 4.69 3.34
N ARG A 112 -13.22 5.50 3.04
CA ARG A 112 -14.61 5.22 3.48
C ARG A 112 -15.12 3.89 2.92
N GLN A 113 -14.89 3.62 1.64
CA GLN A 113 -15.35 2.40 0.98
C GLN A 113 -14.70 1.16 1.60
N ILE A 114 -13.41 1.19 1.93
CA ILE A 114 -12.69 0.08 2.55
C ILE A 114 -13.41 -0.43 3.80
N TYR A 115 -13.65 0.45 4.77
CA TYR A 115 -14.22 0.02 6.05
C TYR A 115 -15.75 -0.15 6.02
N GLN A 116 -16.45 0.52 5.12
CA GLN A 116 -17.91 0.42 5.02
C GLN A 116 -18.38 -0.76 4.16
N LYS A 117 -17.63 -1.11 3.11
CA LYS A 117 -18.09 -2.05 2.09
C LYS A 117 -17.10 -3.18 1.82
N ASP A 118 -15.87 -2.85 1.43
CA ASP A 118 -14.96 -3.81 0.81
C ASP A 118 -14.54 -4.90 1.80
N ILE A 119 -14.31 -4.55 3.06
CA ILE A 119 -13.93 -5.50 4.11
C ILE A 119 -14.99 -6.57 4.38
N THR A 120 -16.24 -6.31 4.02
CA THR A 120 -17.35 -7.27 4.10
C THR A 120 -17.52 -7.99 2.76
N ALA A 121 -17.35 -7.29 1.65
CA ALA A 121 -17.58 -7.81 0.30
C ALA A 121 -16.57 -8.89 -0.10
N ILE A 122 -15.34 -8.85 0.44
CA ILE A 122 -14.25 -9.74 0.05
C ILE A 122 -14.58 -11.22 0.22
N ASP A 123 -15.30 -11.59 1.28
CA ASP A 123 -15.70 -12.99 1.57
C ASP A 123 -17.17 -13.12 1.98
N LYS A 124 -17.94 -12.02 1.89
CA LYS A 124 -19.35 -11.92 2.29
C LYS A 124 -19.62 -12.14 3.78
N VAL A 125 -18.59 -12.13 4.62
CA VAL A 125 -18.72 -12.18 6.07
C VAL A 125 -19.00 -10.79 6.59
N LYS A 126 -20.14 -10.60 7.26
CA LYS A 126 -20.53 -9.31 7.85
C LYS A 126 -19.50 -8.88 8.91
N ARG A 127 -18.86 -7.74 8.70
CA ARG A 127 -17.88 -7.15 9.61
C ARG A 127 -18.39 -5.83 10.19
N ASN A 128 -17.90 -5.50 11.39
CA ASN A 128 -18.20 -4.23 12.02
C ASN A 128 -17.32 -3.13 11.41
N SER A 129 -17.93 -2.15 10.77
CA SER A 129 -17.24 -1.03 10.11
C SER A 129 -16.47 -0.14 11.09
N GLU A 130 -16.95 0.00 12.34
CA GLU A 130 -16.27 0.81 13.36
C GLU A 130 -14.97 0.13 13.84
N TRP A 131 -14.94 -1.19 13.93
CA TRP A 131 -13.70 -1.92 14.22
C TRP A 131 -12.69 -1.77 13.09
N ALA A 132 -13.14 -1.89 11.84
CA ALA A 132 -12.28 -1.68 10.68
C ALA A 132 -11.75 -0.23 10.64
N ARG A 133 -12.59 0.76 10.91
CA ARG A 133 -12.22 2.17 10.96
C ARG A 133 -11.19 2.44 12.06
N ALA A 134 -11.42 1.93 13.27
CA ALA A 134 -10.51 2.08 14.39
C ALA A 134 -9.14 1.39 14.12
N LEU A 135 -9.16 0.22 13.46
CA LEU A 135 -7.95 -0.48 13.08
C LEU A 135 -7.14 0.29 12.03
N LEU A 136 -7.79 0.80 10.98
CA LEU A 136 -7.15 1.64 9.97
C LEU A 136 -6.55 2.91 10.58
N TRP A 137 -7.25 3.53 11.53
CA TRP A 137 -6.74 4.70 12.25
C TRP A 137 -5.50 4.38 13.08
N SER A 138 -5.49 3.25 13.81
CA SER A 138 -4.32 2.82 14.57
C SER A 138 -3.15 2.44 13.67
N TYR A 139 -3.40 1.77 12.53
CA TYR A 139 -2.38 1.53 11.51
C TYR A 139 -1.79 2.84 10.98
N ALA A 140 -2.62 3.84 10.69
CA ALA A 140 -2.18 5.14 10.20
C ALA A 140 -1.31 5.89 11.23
N ARG A 141 -1.66 5.81 12.52
CA ARG A 141 -0.85 6.35 13.62
C ARG A 141 0.53 5.71 13.74
N ASN A 142 0.63 4.45 13.38
CA ASN A 142 1.85 3.64 13.47
C ASN A 142 2.51 3.43 12.09
N MET A 143 2.12 4.20 11.07
CA MET A 143 2.66 4.08 9.71
C MET A 143 4.16 4.36 9.69
N ALA A 144 4.88 3.62 8.85
CA ALA A 144 6.34 3.63 8.71
C ALA A 144 7.10 3.29 10.01
N THR A 145 6.45 2.73 11.02
CA THR A 145 7.09 2.26 12.26
C THR A 145 7.10 0.73 12.34
N THR A 146 7.89 0.22 13.30
CA THR A 146 7.92 -1.21 13.66
C THR A 146 7.10 -1.49 14.94
N ALA A 147 6.01 -0.76 15.14
CA ALA A 147 5.12 -0.95 16.28
C ALA A 147 4.66 -2.40 16.36
N LYS A 148 4.61 -2.94 17.59
CA LYS A 148 4.09 -4.30 17.76
C LYS A 148 2.60 -4.32 17.46
N LYS A 149 2.12 -5.37 16.80
CA LYS A 149 0.70 -5.62 16.53
C LYS A 149 -0.17 -5.51 17.78
N THR A 150 0.37 -5.92 18.94
CA THR A 150 -0.30 -5.78 20.23
C THR A 150 -0.59 -4.32 20.61
N ASN A 151 0.26 -3.37 20.23
CA ASN A 151 0.05 -1.94 20.48
C ASN A 151 -1.07 -1.40 19.56
N ILE A 152 -1.04 -1.79 18.28
CA ILE A 152 -2.10 -1.44 17.31
C ILE A 152 -3.45 -1.95 17.81
N PHE A 153 -3.52 -3.19 18.29
CA PHE A 153 -4.75 -3.77 18.84
C PHE A 153 -5.18 -3.13 20.16
N ALA A 154 -4.24 -2.72 20.99
CA ALA A 154 -4.54 -1.97 22.22
C ALA A 154 -5.23 -0.64 21.94
N ASP A 155 -4.79 0.10 20.91
CA ASP A 155 -5.45 1.34 20.47
C ASP A 155 -6.92 1.08 20.09
N VAL A 156 -7.19 0.02 19.33
CA VAL A 156 -8.56 -0.33 18.95
C VAL A 156 -9.39 -0.70 20.17
N LYS A 157 -8.86 -1.53 21.06
CA LYS A 157 -9.56 -1.99 22.28
C LYS A 157 -9.79 -0.87 23.30
N ALA A 158 -9.07 0.23 23.21
CA ALA A 158 -9.33 1.40 24.05
C ALA A 158 -10.73 2.02 23.81
N THR A 159 -11.28 1.83 22.62
CA THR A 159 -12.58 2.40 22.23
C THR A 159 -13.60 1.35 21.78
N GLN A 160 -13.17 0.13 21.51
CA GLN A 160 -13.99 -0.95 20.95
C GLN A 160 -13.89 -2.23 21.78
N THR A 161 -15.02 -2.90 21.96
CA THR A 161 -15.03 -4.25 22.59
C THR A 161 -14.83 -5.30 21.50
N VAL A 162 -13.58 -5.74 21.32
CA VAL A 162 -13.20 -6.72 20.30
C VAL A 162 -12.01 -7.56 20.78
N THR A 163 -11.91 -8.80 20.31
CA THR A 163 -10.81 -9.73 20.67
C THR A 163 -9.66 -9.66 19.67
N ASP A 164 -8.44 -9.99 20.10
CA ASP A 164 -7.26 -10.03 19.24
C ASP A 164 -7.43 -11.00 18.04
N PRO A 165 -7.94 -12.24 18.21
CA PRO A 165 -8.18 -13.11 17.06
C PRO A 165 -9.16 -12.51 16.02
N THR A 166 -10.14 -11.74 16.47
CA THR A 166 -11.05 -11.04 15.56
C THR A 166 -10.29 -9.96 14.79
N LEU A 167 -9.49 -9.13 15.48
CA LEU A 167 -8.68 -8.09 14.81
C LEU A 167 -7.68 -8.69 13.84
N ASP A 168 -7.08 -9.85 14.14
CA ASP A 168 -6.23 -10.59 13.23
C ASP A 168 -6.95 -10.88 11.89
N THR A 169 -8.20 -11.32 11.94
CA THR A 169 -8.98 -11.55 10.70
C THR A 169 -9.22 -10.28 9.89
N TYR A 170 -9.35 -9.12 10.56
CA TYR A 170 -9.48 -7.84 9.87
C TYR A 170 -8.18 -7.44 9.17
N VAL A 171 -7.03 -7.62 9.85
CA VAL A 171 -5.71 -7.37 9.25
C VAL A 171 -5.52 -8.23 8.01
N GLU A 172 -5.77 -9.54 8.09
CA GLU A 172 -5.69 -10.44 6.94
C GLU A 172 -6.54 -9.96 5.76
N LYS A 173 -7.76 -9.47 6.02
CA LYS A 173 -8.63 -8.98 4.95
C LYS A 173 -8.17 -7.63 4.37
N LEU A 174 -7.59 -6.77 5.17
CA LEU A 174 -6.98 -5.52 4.68
C LEU A 174 -5.75 -5.79 3.81
N GLU A 175 -4.97 -6.83 4.13
CA GLU A 175 -3.86 -7.31 3.30
C GLU A 175 -4.37 -7.93 1.99
N GLU A 176 -5.40 -8.80 2.05
CA GLU A 176 -6.05 -9.39 0.86
C GLU A 176 -6.68 -8.35 -0.08
N LEU A 177 -7.14 -7.22 0.48
CA LEU A 177 -7.65 -6.06 -0.27
C LEU A 177 -6.55 -5.15 -0.80
N PHE A 178 -5.29 -5.46 -0.53
CA PHE A 178 -4.15 -4.61 -0.87
C PHE A 178 -4.26 -3.18 -0.30
N VAL A 179 -4.76 -3.06 0.93
CA VAL A 179 -4.89 -1.77 1.63
C VAL A 179 -3.66 -1.48 2.47
N ILE A 180 -3.21 -2.48 3.22
CA ILE A 180 -2.02 -2.44 4.06
C ILE A 180 -1.01 -3.49 3.60
N LYS A 181 0.26 -3.23 3.90
CA LYS A 181 1.36 -4.16 3.63
C LYS A 181 2.41 -4.00 4.70
N ASP A 182 2.83 -5.11 5.26
CA ASP A 182 3.95 -5.14 6.16
C ASP A 182 5.24 -5.43 5.40
N ILE A 183 6.27 -4.62 5.62
CA ILE A 183 7.59 -4.78 5.01
C ILE A 183 8.51 -5.50 5.99
N ASP A 184 9.06 -6.61 5.56
CA ASP A 184 10.06 -7.36 6.34
C ASP A 184 11.35 -6.55 6.48
N ALA A 185 12.02 -6.71 7.62
CA ALA A 185 13.33 -6.10 7.83
C ALA A 185 14.34 -6.70 6.85
N TRP A 186 15.14 -5.82 6.23
CA TRP A 186 16.21 -6.21 5.33
C TRP A 186 17.57 -6.13 6.03
N THR A 187 18.49 -7.01 5.65
CA THR A 187 19.90 -6.97 6.05
C THR A 187 20.78 -7.51 4.91
N PRO A 188 21.94 -6.90 4.66
CA PRO A 188 22.88 -7.39 3.66
C PRO A 188 23.50 -8.74 4.03
N GLN A 189 23.47 -9.13 5.30
CA GLN A 189 24.01 -10.40 5.78
C GLN A 189 23.01 -11.52 5.59
N ILE A 190 23.21 -12.39 4.61
CA ILE A 190 22.31 -13.49 4.22
C ILE A 190 21.92 -14.42 5.39
N ARG A 191 22.81 -14.61 6.38
CA ARG A 191 22.56 -15.47 7.55
C ARG A 191 22.29 -14.69 8.84
N SER A 192 21.93 -13.40 8.72
CA SER A 192 21.65 -12.58 9.91
C SER A 192 20.34 -12.99 10.56
N LYS A 193 20.42 -13.26 11.86
CA LYS A 193 19.23 -13.47 12.69
C LYS A 193 18.46 -12.17 12.93
N THR A 194 19.07 -11.02 12.68
CA THR A 194 18.50 -9.69 12.93
C THR A 194 17.26 -9.45 12.06
N ALA A 195 17.32 -9.77 10.77
CA ALA A 195 16.17 -9.62 9.87
C ALA A 195 14.94 -10.42 10.35
N ILE A 196 15.16 -11.67 10.78
CA ILE A 196 14.08 -12.55 11.25
C ILE A 196 13.48 -12.08 12.58
N ARG A 197 14.29 -11.41 13.42
CA ARG A 197 13.89 -10.98 14.78
C ARG A 197 13.40 -9.53 14.83
N SER A 198 13.62 -8.76 13.79
CA SER A 198 13.16 -7.37 13.68
C SER A 198 11.68 -7.33 13.38
N GLY A 199 10.98 -6.34 13.95
CA GLY A 199 9.58 -6.09 13.63
C GLY A 199 9.42 -5.66 12.17
N LYS A 200 8.30 -6.02 11.58
CA LYS A 200 7.92 -5.55 10.26
C LYS A 200 7.55 -4.07 10.33
N LYS A 201 7.85 -3.33 9.26
CA LYS A 201 7.41 -1.94 9.12
C LYS A 201 6.00 -1.93 8.52
N HIS A 202 5.07 -1.25 9.18
CA HIS A 202 3.69 -1.12 8.73
C HIS A 202 3.56 -0.01 7.70
N ILE A 203 2.95 -0.30 6.55
CA ILE A 203 2.65 0.70 5.52
C ILE A 203 1.24 0.51 4.96
N PHE A 204 0.68 1.58 4.43
CA PHE A 204 -0.40 1.50 3.46
C PHE A 204 0.17 1.34 2.05
N VAL A 205 -0.57 0.71 1.15
CA VAL A 205 -0.15 0.61 -0.27
C VAL A 205 -0.11 1.97 -0.96
N ASP A 206 -0.83 2.94 -0.42
CA ASP A 206 -0.80 4.36 -0.78
C ASP A 206 -0.90 5.20 0.48
N PRO A 207 -0.02 6.18 0.70
CA PRO A 207 -0.02 7.02 1.90
C PRO A 207 -1.34 7.78 2.10
N SER A 208 -2.04 8.12 1.03
CA SER A 208 -3.29 8.88 1.11
C SER A 208 -4.40 8.18 1.89
N ILE A 209 -4.39 6.85 1.94
CA ILE A 209 -5.35 6.09 2.76
C ILE A 209 -5.08 6.34 4.25
N GLY A 210 -3.81 6.26 4.67
CA GLY A 210 -3.41 6.53 6.04
C GLY A 210 -3.66 7.99 6.45
N ILE A 211 -3.33 8.93 5.56
CA ILE A 211 -3.59 10.37 5.74
C ILE A 211 -5.11 10.63 5.90
N ALA A 212 -5.93 10.00 5.06
CA ALA A 212 -7.39 10.09 5.17
C ALA A 212 -7.92 9.48 6.47
N ALA A 213 -7.32 8.37 6.94
CA ALA A 213 -7.67 7.76 8.21
C ALA A 213 -7.35 8.65 9.41
N LEU A 214 -6.26 9.42 9.35
CA LEU A 214 -5.90 10.43 10.35
C LEU A 214 -6.73 11.72 10.25
N GLY A 215 -7.49 11.90 9.16
CA GLY A 215 -8.30 13.11 8.94
C GLY A 215 -7.47 14.33 8.56
N LEU A 216 -6.28 14.15 8.00
CA LEU A 216 -5.36 15.22 7.68
C LEU A 216 -5.59 15.77 6.27
N ASN A 217 -5.11 17.00 6.05
CA ASN A 217 -5.12 17.72 4.77
C ASN A 217 -3.69 18.23 4.47
N PRO A 218 -3.39 18.63 3.23
CA PRO A 218 -2.05 19.11 2.86
C PRO A 218 -1.53 20.24 3.76
N GLU A 219 -2.40 21.19 4.14
CA GLU A 219 -2.03 22.36 4.92
C GLU A 219 -1.56 22.02 6.34
N TYR A 220 -1.91 20.83 6.85
CA TYR A 220 -1.48 20.40 8.17
C TYR A 220 0.02 20.15 8.24
N PHE A 221 0.60 19.60 7.19
CA PHE A 221 1.98 19.10 7.17
C PHE A 221 3.03 20.21 7.24
N ILE A 222 2.71 21.44 6.86
CA ILE A 222 3.64 22.57 6.99
C ILE A 222 4.00 22.83 8.46
N ASN A 223 3.13 22.46 9.39
CA ASN A 223 3.34 22.64 10.83
C ASN A 223 3.90 21.37 11.51
N ASP A 224 3.97 20.23 10.79
CA ASP A 224 4.42 18.95 11.33
C ASP A 224 5.13 18.13 10.25
N LEU A 225 6.36 18.53 9.94
CA LEU A 225 7.21 17.84 8.96
C LEU A 225 7.65 16.45 9.43
N ASP A 226 7.75 16.25 10.75
CA ASP A 226 8.09 14.94 11.32
C ASP A 226 6.97 13.94 11.01
N LEU A 227 5.73 14.32 11.22
CA LEU A 227 4.58 13.49 10.84
C LEU A 227 4.56 13.25 9.33
N PHE A 228 4.86 14.28 8.52
CA PHE A 228 4.95 14.09 7.06
C PHE A 228 5.97 13.03 6.68
N GLY A 229 7.17 13.05 7.29
CA GLY A 229 8.20 12.05 7.07
C GLY A 229 7.81 10.62 7.49
N HIS A 230 6.79 10.47 8.36
CA HIS A 230 6.24 9.16 8.71
C HIS A 230 5.19 8.67 7.70
N VAL A 231 4.41 9.57 7.11
CA VAL A 231 3.30 9.19 6.22
C VAL A 231 3.71 9.11 4.75
N PHE A 232 4.76 9.79 4.34
CA PHE A 232 5.31 9.80 2.98
C PHE A 232 6.52 8.89 2.84
#